data_15a1333c6e43455005ce932d0db784ca
#
_entry.id   15a1333c6e43455005ce932d0db784ca
#
_cell.length_a   1.000
_cell.length_b   1.000
_cell.length_c   1.000
_cell.angle_alpha   90.00
_cell.angle_beta   90.00
_cell.angle_gamma   90.00
#
_symmetry.space_group_name_H-M   'P 1'
#
loop_
_entity.id
_entity.type
_entity.pdbx_description
1 polymer ?
#
loop_
_entity_poly.entity_id
_entity_poly.type
_entity_poly.pdbx_seq_one_letter_code
_entity_poly.pdbx_strand_id
1 'polypeptide(L)'
;MFAIVGILVVFGAVIGGFLMEKGHLAVLIQPAELIILVGAALGTLLVANPLRIIKAVIGGLLGTLKGSPFSKARYLSTLKMMYEFLNKVRKEGLLAVENDVEKPKESAIFKSYPQFLADHHALHFVTDTLRMAITGGVDPFDMDQMMELDMEVHHHEAVQPVDALTTVADSLPGLGIVAAVLGVVITMGALGGPPEEIGAHVAAALVGTFLGILLCYGVVGPLGASMRKVADEHNEYLHVLRVLLLAFLKGAAPMIAIEMGRRAIPGHSRPTFDEMEKNCKGQGAGAEAAAA
;
A
#
# COMPACT_ATOMS: atom_id res chain seq x y z
N MET A 1 6.08 -7.59 6.92
CA MET A 1 7.20 -8.28 7.60
C MET A 1 8.53 -8.15 6.83
N PHE A 2 8.58 -8.40 5.53
CA PHE A 2 9.83 -8.32 4.74
C PHE A 2 10.48 -6.93 4.72
N ALA A 3 9.71 -5.84 4.79
CA ALA A 3 10.26 -4.48 4.83
C ALA A 3 11.17 -4.26 6.06
N ILE A 4 10.74 -4.72 7.24
CA ILE A 4 11.56 -4.61 8.47
C ILE A 4 12.83 -5.44 8.35
N VAL A 5 12.71 -6.68 7.86
CA VAL A 5 13.86 -7.57 7.64
C VAL A 5 14.82 -6.95 6.64
N GLY A 6 14.31 -6.37 5.54
CA GLY A 6 15.13 -5.70 4.54
C GLY A 6 15.91 -4.51 5.12
N ILE A 7 15.26 -3.67 5.92
CA ILE A 7 15.92 -2.55 6.60
C ILE A 7 17.03 -3.05 7.53
N LEU A 8 16.76 -4.09 8.32
CA LEU A 8 17.77 -4.69 9.22
C LEU A 8 18.96 -5.26 8.43
N VAL A 9 18.71 -5.88 7.27
CA VAL A 9 19.79 -6.39 6.40
C VAL A 9 20.62 -5.25 5.85
N VAL A 10 20.00 -4.14 5.40
CA VAL A 10 20.73 -2.96 4.90
C VAL A 10 21.66 -2.40 5.97
N PHE A 11 21.11 -2.10 7.15
CA PHE A 11 21.93 -1.57 8.26
C PHE A 11 22.97 -2.58 8.73
N GLY A 12 22.62 -3.85 8.84
CA GLY A 12 23.54 -4.91 9.25
C GLY A 12 24.71 -5.08 8.28
N ALA A 13 24.46 -5.04 6.98
CA ALA A 13 25.51 -5.13 5.96
C ALA A 13 26.44 -3.91 5.96
N VAL A 14 25.87 -2.70 6.05
CA VAL A 14 26.64 -1.45 6.07
C VAL A 14 27.48 -1.33 7.34
N ILE A 15 26.88 -1.54 8.51
CA ILE A 15 27.58 -1.49 9.79
C ILE A 15 28.59 -2.62 9.89
N GLY A 16 28.23 -3.83 9.47
CA GLY A 16 29.13 -4.98 9.47
C GLY A 16 30.36 -4.76 8.59
N GLY A 17 30.17 -4.28 7.36
CA GLY A 17 31.27 -3.90 6.46
C GLY A 17 32.17 -2.82 7.06
N PHE A 18 31.57 -1.77 7.64
CA PHE A 18 32.33 -0.70 8.31
C PHE A 18 33.19 -1.21 9.48
N LEU A 19 32.66 -2.13 10.29
CA LEU A 19 33.38 -2.75 11.40
C LEU A 19 34.51 -3.68 10.90
N MET A 20 34.33 -4.39 9.80
CA MET A 20 35.36 -5.24 9.20
C MET A 20 36.59 -4.41 8.76
N GLU A 21 36.37 -3.18 8.31
CA GLU A 21 37.44 -2.19 8.00
C GLU A 21 37.99 -1.47 9.24
N LYS A 22 37.67 -1.99 10.46
CA LYS A 22 38.10 -1.39 11.76
C LYS A 22 37.55 0.03 11.99
N GLY A 23 36.41 0.39 11.39
CA GLY A 23 35.76 1.66 11.58
C GLY A 23 35.20 1.79 13.00
N HIS A 24 35.31 3.00 13.57
CA HIS A 24 34.78 3.34 14.88
C HIS A 24 33.33 3.81 14.77
N LEU A 25 32.38 3.05 15.30
CA LEU A 25 30.92 3.36 15.19
C LEU A 25 30.56 4.74 15.75
N ALA A 26 31.31 5.24 16.76
CA ALA A 26 31.11 6.56 17.34
C ALA A 26 31.18 7.69 16.28
N VAL A 27 31.96 7.52 15.23
CA VAL A 27 32.10 8.51 14.15
C VAL A 27 30.80 8.62 13.32
N LEU A 28 30.05 7.53 13.21
CA LEU A 28 28.76 7.52 12.47
C LEU A 28 27.60 8.15 13.26
N ILE A 29 27.79 8.37 14.58
CA ILE A 29 26.76 8.95 15.43
C ILE A 29 26.95 10.47 15.43
N GLN A 30 26.30 11.14 14.48
CA GLN A 30 26.37 12.59 14.30
C GLN A 30 24.98 13.21 14.48
N PRO A 31 24.56 13.61 15.70
CA PRO A 31 23.21 14.12 15.94
C PRO A 31 22.85 15.36 15.11
N ALA A 32 23.83 16.26 14.89
CA ALA A 32 23.64 17.47 14.09
C ALA A 32 23.24 17.13 12.63
N GLU A 33 23.95 16.18 12.02
CA GLU A 33 23.68 15.70 10.67
C GLU A 33 22.30 15.07 10.56
N LEU A 34 21.89 14.27 11.56
CA LEU A 34 20.53 13.68 11.60
C LEU A 34 19.44 14.75 11.71
N ILE A 35 19.67 15.79 12.53
CA ILE A 35 18.70 16.90 12.65
C ILE A 35 18.58 17.64 11.33
N ILE A 36 19.67 17.92 10.63
CA ILE A 36 19.65 18.59 9.32
C ILE A 36 18.90 17.72 8.33
N LEU A 37 19.25 16.44 8.18
CA LEU A 37 18.64 15.54 7.20
C LEU A 37 17.16 15.32 7.48
N VAL A 38 16.81 14.86 8.68
CA VAL A 38 15.43 14.51 9.01
C VAL A 38 14.56 15.76 9.11
N GLY A 39 15.09 16.85 9.71
CA GLY A 39 14.37 18.11 9.85
C GLY A 39 14.09 18.76 8.49
N ALA A 40 15.09 18.83 7.61
CA ALA A 40 14.90 19.37 6.26
C ALA A 40 13.99 18.47 5.40
N ALA A 41 14.12 17.15 5.49
CA ALA A 41 13.25 16.21 4.80
C ALA A 41 11.79 16.32 5.26
N LEU A 42 11.53 16.48 6.55
CA LEU A 42 10.19 16.79 7.06
C LEU A 42 9.72 18.17 6.59
N GLY A 43 10.61 19.16 6.55
CA GLY A 43 10.32 20.49 6.00
C GLY A 43 9.87 20.41 4.52
N THR A 44 10.58 19.69 3.67
CA THR A 44 10.22 19.49 2.26
C THR A 44 8.86 18.80 2.11
N LEU A 45 8.56 17.79 2.94
CA LEU A 45 7.26 17.13 2.96
C LEU A 45 6.13 18.11 3.30
N LEU A 46 6.33 18.96 4.31
CA LEU A 46 5.35 19.95 4.76
C LEU A 46 5.12 21.07 3.74
N VAL A 47 6.17 21.53 3.06
CA VAL A 47 6.08 22.59 2.03
C VAL A 47 5.35 22.09 0.79
N ALA A 48 5.59 20.84 0.39
CA ALA A 48 5.08 20.30 -0.86
C ALA A 48 3.65 19.74 -0.76
N ASN A 49 3.15 19.40 0.45
CA ASN A 49 1.95 18.60 0.59
C ASN A 49 0.95 19.16 1.62
N PRO A 50 -0.35 19.07 1.36
CA PRO A 50 -1.39 19.37 2.35
C PRO A 50 -1.40 18.30 3.46
N LEU A 51 -1.93 18.66 4.64
CA LEU A 51 -2.01 17.77 5.81
C LEU A 51 -2.70 16.42 5.53
N ARG A 52 -3.64 16.37 4.58
CA ARG A 52 -4.30 15.13 4.17
C ARG A 52 -3.28 14.11 3.66
N ILE A 53 -2.39 14.54 2.77
CA ILE A 53 -1.36 13.68 2.17
C ILE A 53 -0.33 13.25 3.23
N ILE A 54 0.09 14.14 4.11
CA ILE A 54 1.03 13.82 5.19
C ILE A 54 0.49 12.72 6.11
N LYS A 55 -0.79 12.81 6.50
CA LYS A 55 -1.46 11.77 7.28
C LYS A 55 -1.52 10.45 6.51
N ALA A 56 -1.80 10.51 5.20
CA ALA A 56 -1.84 9.34 4.33
C ALA A 56 -0.46 8.68 4.17
N VAL A 57 0.63 9.45 4.10
CA VAL A 57 2.02 8.93 4.10
C VAL A 57 2.28 8.13 5.38
N ILE A 58 1.95 8.68 6.55
CA ILE A 58 2.15 7.99 7.83
C ILE A 58 1.32 6.70 7.89
N GLY A 59 0.04 6.77 7.50
CA GLY A 59 -0.85 5.61 7.45
C GLY A 59 -0.36 4.53 6.48
N GLY A 60 0.08 4.92 5.30
CA GLY A 60 0.64 4.04 4.28
C GLY A 60 1.93 3.35 4.72
N LEU A 61 2.85 4.08 5.35
CA LEU A 61 4.08 3.50 5.93
C LEU A 61 3.76 2.43 6.96
N LEU A 62 2.85 2.73 7.92
CA LEU A 62 2.43 1.76 8.94
C LEU A 62 1.72 0.54 8.33
N GLY A 63 0.91 0.76 7.30
CA GLY A 63 0.25 -0.31 6.53
C GLY A 63 1.25 -1.22 5.83
N THR A 64 2.24 -0.64 5.16
CA THR A 64 3.27 -1.37 4.41
C THR A 64 4.13 -2.26 5.32
N LEU A 65 4.39 -1.85 6.56
CA LEU A 65 5.13 -2.69 7.53
C LEU A 65 4.37 -3.97 7.91
N LYS A 66 3.02 -3.96 7.83
CA LYS A 66 2.18 -5.15 8.06
C LYS A 66 2.15 -6.10 6.86
N GLY A 67 2.53 -5.63 5.67
CA GLY A 67 2.47 -6.37 4.41
C GLY A 67 1.17 -6.16 3.65
N SER A 68 1.12 -6.69 2.42
CA SER A 68 -0.07 -6.57 1.57
C SER A 68 -1.25 -7.37 2.14
N PRO A 69 -2.46 -6.77 2.18
CA PRO A 69 -3.67 -7.47 2.57
C PRO A 69 -4.28 -8.31 1.44
N PHE A 70 -3.80 -8.19 0.18
CA PHE A 70 -4.40 -8.79 -1.01
C PHE A 70 -3.88 -10.20 -1.29
N SER A 71 -4.13 -11.11 -0.35
CA SER A 71 -3.74 -12.53 -0.45
C SER A 71 -4.77 -13.36 -1.22
N LYS A 72 -4.37 -14.57 -1.65
CA LYS A 72 -5.27 -15.58 -2.24
C LYS A 72 -6.50 -15.85 -1.35
N ALA A 73 -6.30 -15.91 -0.02
CA ALA A 73 -7.39 -16.11 0.93
C ALA A 73 -8.40 -14.96 0.91
N ARG A 74 -7.92 -13.71 0.81
CA ARG A 74 -8.80 -12.55 0.68
C ARG A 74 -9.62 -12.59 -0.60
N TYR A 75 -8.99 -12.92 -1.74
CA TYR A 75 -9.73 -13.08 -3.00
C TYR A 75 -10.78 -14.17 -2.92
N LEU A 76 -10.45 -15.35 -2.37
CA LEU A 76 -11.41 -16.44 -2.17
C LEU A 76 -12.59 -16.02 -1.28
N SER A 77 -12.31 -15.32 -0.18
CA SER A 77 -13.35 -14.81 0.72
C SER A 77 -14.27 -13.82 0.00
N THR A 78 -13.73 -12.90 -0.80
CA THR A 78 -14.50 -11.93 -1.56
C THR A 78 -15.33 -12.58 -2.66
N LEU A 79 -14.76 -13.54 -3.42
CA LEU A 79 -15.50 -14.28 -4.45
C LEU A 79 -16.67 -15.05 -3.83
N LYS A 80 -16.48 -15.66 -2.66
CA LYS A 80 -17.56 -16.35 -1.93
C LYS A 80 -18.65 -15.38 -1.49
N MET A 81 -18.27 -14.27 -0.88
CA MET A 81 -19.20 -13.22 -0.47
C MET A 81 -20.04 -12.74 -1.66
N MET A 82 -19.39 -12.42 -2.75
CA MET A 82 -20.07 -11.96 -3.97
C MET A 82 -20.96 -13.05 -4.55
N TYR A 83 -20.53 -14.31 -4.53
CA TYR A 83 -21.36 -15.44 -4.95
C TYR A 83 -22.66 -15.55 -4.14
N GLU A 84 -22.56 -15.47 -2.79
CA GLU A 84 -23.72 -15.49 -1.90
C GLU A 84 -24.66 -14.30 -2.19
N PHE A 85 -24.10 -13.10 -2.34
CA PHE A 85 -24.83 -11.89 -2.63
C PHE A 85 -25.54 -11.97 -4.00
N LEU A 86 -24.81 -12.32 -5.07
CA LEU A 86 -25.37 -12.43 -6.42
C LEU A 86 -26.42 -13.54 -6.56
N ASN A 87 -26.30 -14.64 -5.79
CA ASN A 87 -27.34 -15.66 -5.72
C ASN A 87 -28.61 -15.14 -5.05
N LYS A 88 -28.51 -14.33 -4.01
CA LYS A 88 -29.66 -13.66 -3.40
C LYS A 88 -30.36 -12.76 -4.42
N VAL A 89 -29.60 -11.91 -5.11
CA VAL A 89 -30.14 -11.07 -6.19
C VAL A 89 -30.81 -11.90 -7.29
N ARG A 90 -30.21 -13.03 -7.69
CA ARG A 90 -30.77 -13.90 -8.74
C ARG A 90 -32.09 -14.57 -8.34
N LYS A 91 -32.23 -14.93 -7.05
CA LYS A 91 -33.42 -15.62 -6.53
C LYS A 91 -34.56 -14.67 -6.19
N GLU A 92 -34.25 -13.56 -5.59
CA GLU A 92 -35.20 -12.66 -4.94
C GLU A 92 -35.37 -11.33 -5.70
N GLY A 93 -34.51 -11.06 -6.70
CA GLY A 93 -34.48 -9.81 -7.46
C GLY A 93 -33.58 -8.74 -6.84
N LEU A 94 -33.26 -7.71 -7.63
CA LEU A 94 -32.42 -6.59 -7.21
C LEU A 94 -33.00 -5.80 -6.02
N LEU A 95 -34.31 -5.61 -5.98
CA LEU A 95 -34.97 -4.88 -4.90
C LEU A 95 -34.84 -5.57 -3.53
N ALA A 96 -34.72 -6.88 -3.50
CA ALA A 96 -34.59 -7.63 -2.25
C ALA A 96 -33.24 -7.41 -1.52
N VAL A 97 -32.25 -6.87 -2.20
CA VAL A 97 -30.93 -6.55 -1.63
C VAL A 97 -30.74 -5.04 -1.38
N GLU A 98 -31.75 -4.22 -1.62
CA GLU A 98 -31.70 -2.77 -1.41
C GLU A 98 -31.24 -2.43 0.01
N ASN A 99 -31.81 -3.09 1.03
CA ASN A 99 -31.42 -2.86 2.41
C ASN A 99 -29.97 -3.30 2.73
N ASP A 100 -29.47 -4.37 2.08
CA ASP A 100 -28.08 -4.80 2.22
C ASP A 100 -27.11 -3.76 1.61
N VAL A 101 -27.52 -3.10 0.53
CA VAL A 101 -26.75 -2.07 -0.16
C VAL A 101 -26.78 -0.75 0.60
N GLU A 102 -27.96 -0.33 1.10
CA GLU A 102 -28.12 0.91 1.86
C GLU A 102 -27.49 0.85 3.26
N LYS A 103 -27.55 -0.33 3.91
CA LYS A 103 -27.02 -0.55 5.25
C LYS A 103 -26.08 -1.74 5.31
N PRO A 104 -24.94 -1.69 4.63
CA PRO A 104 -24.04 -2.85 4.50
C PRO A 104 -23.52 -3.35 5.86
N LYS A 105 -23.38 -2.47 6.83
CA LYS A 105 -23.01 -2.86 8.21
C LYS A 105 -24.09 -3.64 8.96
N GLU A 106 -25.32 -3.62 8.49
CA GLU A 106 -26.44 -4.39 9.07
C GLU A 106 -26.71 -5.68 8.28
N SER A 107 -26.23 -5.78 7.04
CA SER A 107 -26.38 -6.93 6.15
C SER A 107 -25.81 -8.21 6.78
N ALA A 108 -26.60 -9.28 6.77
CA ALA A 108 -26.15 -10.60 7.24
C ALA A 108 -25.00 -11.17 6.38
N ILE A 109 -25.02 -10.88 5.08
CA ILE A 109 -23.97 -11.31 4.17
C ILE A 109 -22.67 -10.56 4.48
N PHE A 110 -22.67 -9.23 4.39
CA PHE A 110 -21.43 -8.46 4.59
C PHE A 110 -20.84 -8.59 6.01
N LYS A 111 -21.66 -8.75 7.06
CA LYS A 111 -21.19 -9.03 8.43
C LYS A 111 -20.34 -10.30 8.55
N SER A 112 -20.61 -11.29 7.71
CA SER A 112 -19.83 -12.53 7.68
C SER A 112 -18.43 -12.35 7.09
N TYR A 113 -18.14 -11.18 6.48
CA TYR A 113 -16.89 -10.85 5.81
C TYR A 113 -16.26 -9.56 6.34
N PRO A 114 -15.77 -9.54 7.60
CA PRO A 114 -15.30 -8.32 8.26
C PRO A 114 -14.13 -7.64 7.56
N GLN A 115 -13.29 -8.40 6.85
CA GLN A 115 -12.18 -7.83 6.07
C GLN A 115 -12.68 -7.00 4.88
N PHE A 116 -13.79 -7.40 4.25
CA PHE A 116 -14.43 -6.65 3.18
C PHE A 116 -15.12 -5.39 3.74
N LEU A 117 -15.84 -5.51 4.85
CA LEU A 117 -16.48 -4.36 5.53
C LEU A 117 -15.48 -3.31 6.02
N ALA A 118 -14.26 -3.72 6.36
CA ALA A 118 -13.19 -2.81 6.78
C ALA A 118 -12.55 -2.06 5.61
N ASP A 119 -12.73 -2.54 4.39
CA ASP A 119 -12.27 -1.90 3.17
C ASP A 119 -13.36 -0.96 2.63
N HIS A 120 -13.33 0.28 3.10
CA HIS A 120 -14.37 1.26 2.76
C HIS A 120 -14.48 1.52 1.26
N HIS A 121 -13.36 1.53 0.53
CA HIS A 121 -13.38 1.78 -0.92
C HIS A 121 -14.02 0.63 -1.68
N ALA A 122 -13.62 -0.62 -1.41
CA ALA A 122 -14.23 -1.79 -2.04
C ALA A 122 -15.73 -1.91 -1.68
N LEU A 123 -16.08 -1.59 -0.44
CA LEU A 123 -17.47 -1.60 0.02
C LEU A 123 -18.30 -0.57 -0.75
N HIS A 124 -17.87 0.70 -0.80
CA HIS A 124 -18.58 1.75 -1.52
C HIS A 124 -18.62 1.46 -3.02
N PHE A 125 -17.52 1.02 -3.62
CA PHE A 125 -17.47 0.62 -5.02
C PHE A 125 -18.57 -0.39 -5.38
N VAL A 126 -18.74 -1.43 -4.56
CA VAL A 126 -19.78 -2.46 -4.78
C VAL A 126 -21.17 -1.90 -4.49
N THR A 127 -21.36 -1.22 -3.35
CA THR A 127 -22.69 -0.75 -2.95
C THR A 127 -23.20 0.36 -3.85
N ASP A 128 -22.37 1.30 -4.27
CA ASP A 128 -22.80 2.40 -5.14
C ASP A 128 -23.11 1.92 -6.55
N THR A 129 -22.31 0.97 -7.09
CA THR A 129 -22.62 0.31 -8.36
C THR A 129 -23.97 -0.43 -8.29
N LEU A 130 -24.23 -1.18 -7.22
CA LEU A 130 -25.48 -1.90 -7.05
C LEU A 130 -26.68 -0.97 -6.82
N ARG A 131 -26.49 0.15 -6.11
CA ARG A 131 -27.50 1.20 -5.92
C ARG A 131 -27.94 1.77 -7.28
N MET A 132 -27.01 2.06 -8.16
CA MET A 132 -27.31 2.50 -9.53
C MET A 132 -28.08 1.44 -10.31
N ALA A 133 -27.68 0.18 -10.18
CA ALA A 133 -28.39 -0.94 -10.82
C ALA A 133 -29.83 -1.11 -10.28
N ILE A 134 -30.06 -0.93 -8.98
CA ILE A 134 -31.40 -0.99 -8.34
C ILE A 134 -32.27 0.18 -8.83
N THR A 135 -31.70 1.39 -8.89
CA THR A 135 -32.42 2.57 -9.38
C THR A 135 -32.86 2.41 -10.82
N GLY A 136 -32.12 1.67 -11.62
CA GLY A 136 -32.42 1.40 -13.02
C GLY A 136 -32.10 2.58 -13.96
N GLY A 137 -32.22 2.35 -15.27
CA GLY A 137 -32.05 3.40 -16.29
C GLY A 137 -30.60 3.61 -16.75
N VAL A 138 -29.63 2.89 -16.19
CA VAL A 138 -28.23 2.91 -16.64
C VAL A 138 -27.91 1.59 -17.31
N ASP A 139 -27.38 1.64 -18.53
CA ASP A 139 -27.00 0.42 -19.22
C ASP A 139 -25.64 -0.14 -18.74
N PRO A 140 -25.33 -1.42 -18.99
CA PRO A 140 -24.07 -2.01 -18.55
C PRO A 140 -22.81 -1.36 -19.11
N PHE A 141 -22.86 -0.67 -20.23
CA PHE A 141 -21.71 0.04 -20.80
C PHE A 141 -21.42 1.30 -20.00
N ASP A 142 -22.44 2.09 -19.70
CA ASP A 142 -22.28 3.30 -18.87
C ASP A 142 -21.85 2.94 -17.45
N MET A 143 -22.40 1.84 -16.89
CA MET A 143 -21.97 1.32 -15.59
C MET A 143 -20.49 0.93 -15.58
N ASP A 144 -19.99 0.32 -16.65
CA ASP A 144 -18.58 -0.03 -16.80
C ASP A 144 -17.68 1.23 -16.80
N GLN A 145 -18.07 2.26 -17.55
CA GLN A 145 -17.35 3.53 -17.58
C GLN A 145 -17.35 4.25 -16.21
N MET A 146 -18.47 4.22 -15.50
CA MET A 146 -18.54 4.80 -14.15
C MET A 146 -17.63 4.08 -13.17
N MET A 147 -17.63 2.73 -13.20
CA MET A 147 -16.72 1.93 -12.37
C MET A 147 -15.24 2.17 -12.73
N GLU A 148 -14.91 2.33 -14.03
CA GLU A 148 -13.56 2.64 -14.48
C GLU A 148 -13.09 4.00 -13.97
N LEU A 149 -13.94 5.03 -14.08
CA LEU A 149 -13.66 6.37 -13.57
C LEU A 149 -13.44 6.37 -12.05
N ASP A 150 -14.27 5.64 -11.30
CA ASP A 150 -14.13 5.53 -9.84
C ASP A 150 -12.79 4.88 -9.46
N MET A 151 -12.41 3.81 -10.16
CA MET A 151 -11.11 3.14 -9.99
C MET A 151 -9.94 4.07 -10.32
N GLU A 152 -10.03 4.84 -11.41
CA GLU A 152 -8.98 5.79 -11.81
C GLU A 152 -8.78 6.90 -10.76
N VAL A 153 -9.87 7.51 -10.30
CA VAL A 153 -9.85 8.54 -9.27
C VAL A 153 -9.27 7.99 -7.97
N HIS A 154 -9.75 6.81 -7.54
CA HIS A 154 -9.24 6.17 -6.32
C HIS A 154 -7.74 5.84 -6.42
N HIS A 155 -7.30 5.26 -7.55
CA HIS A 155 -5.90 4.92 -7.76
C HIS A 155 -5.01 6.18 -7.75
N HIS A 156 -5.45 7.25 -8.42
CA HIS A 156 -4.73 8.52 -8.41
C HIS A 156 -4.58 9.08 -6.98
N GLU A 157 -5.64 9.02 -6.17
CA GLU A 157 -5.58 9.45 -4.77
C GLU A 157 -4.67 8.55 -3.91
N ALA A 158 -4.69 7.24 -4.13
CA ALA A 158 -3.86 6.27 -3.40
C ALA A 158 -2.37 6.41 -3.70
N VAL A 159 -2.01 6.92 -4.89
CA VAL A 159 -0.62 7.13 -5.32
C VAL A 159 -0.05 8.47 -4.80
N GLN A 160 -0.86 9.50 -4.52
CA GLN A 160 -0.38 10.78 -4.01
C GLN A 160 0.56 10.68 -2.79
N PRO A 161 0.26 9.91 -1.73
CA PRO A 161 1.18 9.76 -0.61
C PRO A 161 2.47 9.01 -0.98
N VAL A 162 2.42 8.13 -1.98
CA VAL A 162 3.61 7.44 -2.51
C VAL A 162 4.54 8.44 -3.18
N ASP A 163 4.01 9.31 -4.04
CA ASP A 163 4.76 10.33 -4.76
C ASP A 163 5.36 11.36 -3.79
N ALA A 164 4.61 11.74 -2.75
CA ALA A 164 5.10 12.61 -1.67
C ALA A 164 6.31 11.97 -0.93
N LEU A 165 6.22 10.67 -0.60
CA LEU A 165 7.32 9.96 0.05
C LEU A 165 8.53 9.77 -0.89
N THR A 166 8.29 9.53 -2.18
CA THR A 166 9.34 9.44 -3.20
C THR A 166 10.08 10.77 -3.33
N THR A 167 9.36 11.88 -3.36
CA THR A 167 9.96 13.24 -3.37
C THR A 167 10.86 13.47 -2.16
N VAL A 168 10.44 13.01 -0.98
CA VAL A 168 11.28 13.06 0.23
C VAL A 168 12.52 12.19 0.07
N ALA A 169 12.37 10.95 -0.41
CA ALA A 169 13.49 10.05 -0.65
C ALA A 169 14.54 10.68 -1.58
N ASP A 170 14.09 11.23 -2.71
CA ASP A 170 14.95 11.86 -3.72
C ASP A 170 15.64 13.13 -3.22
N SER A 171 15.06 13.81 -2.23
CA SER A 171 15.68 15.00 -1.60
C SER A 171 16.82 14.65 -0.65
N LEU A 172 16.80 13.46 -0.02
CA LEU A 172 17.76 13.07 1.01
C LEU A 172 19.23 13.12 0.57
N PRO A 173 19.65 12.64 -0.61
CA PRO A 173 21.03 12.77 -1.07
C PRO A 173 21.48 14.23 -1.19
N GLY A 174 20.61 15.11 -1.74
CA GLY A 174 20.85 16.55 -1.85
C GLY A 174 20.97 17.22 -0.47
N LEU A 175 20.10 16.87 0.47
CA LEU A 175 20.16 17.35 1.84
C LEU A 175 21.42 16.84 2.57
N GLY A 176 21.88 15.62 2.25
CA GLY A 176 23.16 15.09 2.72
C GLY A 176 24.35 15.91 2.25
N ILE A 177 24.33 16.41 1.01
CA ILE A 177 25.35 17.32 0.49
C ILE A 177 25.28 18.67 1.23
N VAL A 178 24.10 19.20 1.50
CA VAL A 178 23.94 20.43 2.29
C VAL A 178 24.56 20.26 3.67
N ALA A 179 24.29 19.16 4.37
CA ALA A 179 24.87 18.84 5.66
C ALA A 179 26.40 18.79 5.58
N ALA A 180 26.95 18.09 4.57
CA ALA A 180 28.39 18.00 4.35
C ALA A 180 29.04 19.37 4.11
N VAL A 181 28.43 20.23 3.29
CA VAL A 181 28.94 21.58 3.02
C VAL A 181 28.95 22.42 4.29
N LEU A 182 27.90 22.35 5.13
CA LEU A 182 27.87 23.03 6.43
C LEU A 182 28.99 22.53 7.34
N GLY A 183 29.24 21.21 7.38
CA GLY A 183 30.35 20.62 8.11
C GLY A 183 31.73 21.11 7.62
N VAL A 184 31.91 21.26 6.31
CA VAL A 184 33.13 21.84 5.73
C VAL A 184 33.28 23.31 6.13
N VAL A 185 32.20 24.11 6.13
CA VAL A 185 32.25 25.53 6.58
C VAL A 185 32.72 25.62 8.04
N ILE A 186 32.21 24.73 8.91
CA ILE A 186 32.66 24.67 10.33
C ILE A 186 34.14 24.30 10.40
N THR A 187 34.59 23.31 9.62
CA THR A 187 35.98 22.87 9.56
C THR A 187 36.92 24.00 9.13
N MET A 188 36.52 24.81 8.17
CA MET A 188 37.31 25.97 7.72
C MET A 188 37.47 27.03 8.82
N GLY A 189 36.47 27.18 9.70
CA GLY A 189 36.57 28.05 10.88
C GLY A 189 37.51 27.52 11.94
N ALA A 190 37.81 26.21 11.95
CA ALA A 190 38.73 25.56 12.89
C ALA A 190 40.18 25.44 12.35
N LEU A 191 40.48 25.99 11.16
CA LEU A 191 41.84 26.00 10.60
C LEU A 191 42.82 26.74 11.52
N GLY A 192 43.88 26.05 11.87
CA GLY A 192 44.86 26.54 12.85
C GLY A 192 44.74 25.90 14.24
N GLY A 193 43.68 25.11 14.46
CA GLY A 193 43.53 24.24 15.62
C GLY A 193 44.30 22.90 15.51
N PRO A 194 44.11 22.01 16.49
CA PRO A 194 44.73 20.67 16.47
C PRO A 194 44.27 19.85 15.25
N PRO A 195 45.17 19.13 14.57
CA PRO A 195 44.81 18.29 13.40
C PRO A 195 43.74 17.26 13.68
N GLU A 196 43.63 16.76 14.92
CA GLU A 196 42.63 15.80 15.37
C GLU A 196 41.20 16.40 15.31
N GLU A 197 41.03 17.69 15.66
CA GLU A 197 39.73 18.37 15.58
C GLU A 197 39.30 18.58 14.13
N ILE A 198 40.25 18.97 13.25
CA ILE A 198 39.99 19.11 11.82
C ILE A 198 39.56 17.77 11.23
N GLY A 199 40.26 16.68 11.57
CA GLY A 199 39.91 15.33 11.14
C GLY A 199 38.51 14.89 11.59
N ALA A 200 38.15 15.21 12.85
CA ALA A 200 36.82 14.90 13.38
C ALA A 200 35.70 15.66 12.65
N HIS A 201 35.89 16.95 12.35
CA HIS A 201 34.91 17.76 11.60
C HIS A 201 34.75 17.28 10.15
N VAL A 202 35.86 16.92 9.48
CA VAL A 202 35.78 16.34 8.10
C VAL A 202 35.03 15.01 8.13
N ALA A 203 35.32 14.14 9.09
CA ALA A 203 34.63 12.87 9.21
C ALA A 203 33.13 13.07 9.47
N ALA A 204 32.73 13.99 10.34
CA ALA A 204 31.35 14.34 10.60
C ALA A 204 30.63 14.82 9.32
N ALA A 205 31.25 15.73 8.56
CA ALA A 205 30.69 16.24 7.31
C ALA A 205 30.42 15.11 6.28
N LEU A 206 31.31 14.13 6.17
CA LEU A 206 31.14 12.99 5.26
C LEU A 206 29.99 12.07 5.68
N VAL A 207 29.71 11.96 6.99
CA VAL A 207 28.60 11.15 7.53
C VAL A 207 27.25 11.70 7.06
N GLY A 208 27.07 13.01 6.95
CA GLY A 208 25.82 13.61 6.43
C GLY A 208 25.49 13.12 5.03
N THR A 209 26.45 13.15 4.12
CA THR A 209 26.27 12.62 2.75
C THR A 209 25.99 11.12 2.76
N PHE A 210 26.75 10.35 3.52
CA PHE A 210 26.57 8.91 3.66
C PHE A 210 25.16 8.57 4.15
N LEU A 211 24.69 9.20 5.22
CA LEU A 211 23.36 8.98 5.78
C LEU A 211 22.25 9.39 4.80
N GLY A 212 22.38 10.51 4.10
CA GLY A 212 21.43 10.95 3.08
C GLY A 212 21.23 9.90 2.00
N ILE A 213 22.33 9.36 1.46
CA ILE A 213 22.29 8.30 0.44
C ILE A 213 21.73 7.00 1.02
N LEU A 214 22.18 6.59 2.19
CA LEU A 214 21.71 5.35 2.84
C LEU A 214 20.22 5.40 3.13
N LEU A 215 19.71 6.51 3.67
CA LEU A 215 18.28 6.67 3.94
C LEU A 215 17.45 6.70 2.65
N CYS A 216 17.93 7.37 1.61
CA CYS A 216 17.25 7.40 0.32
C CYS A 216 17.08 6.00 -0.27
N TYR A 217 18.19 5.32 -0.53
CA TYR A 217 18.19 4.06 -1.30
C TYR A 217 18.00 2.81 -0.45
N GLY A 218 18.35 2.88 0.84
CA GLY A 218 18.25 1.73 1.75
C GLY A 218 16.94 1.66 2.52
N VAL A 219 16.21 2.79 2.68
CA VAL A 219 15.03 2.84 3.55
C VAL A 219 13.83 3.50 2.87
N VAL A 220 13.89 4.81 2.63
CA VAL A 220 12.71 5.61 2.26
C VAL A 220 12.23 5.25 0.85
N GLY A 221 13.13 5.15 -0.11
CA GLY A 221 12.79 4.75 -1.49
C GLY A 221 12.16 3.36 -1.57
N PRO A 222 12.77 2.30 -1.01
CA PRO A 222 12.16 0.98 -0.93
C PRO A 222 10.80 0.94 -0.23
N LEU A 223 10.59 1.75 0.82
CA LEU A 223 9.30 1.87 1.49
C LEU A 223 8.26 2.53 0.56
N GLY A 224 8.63 3.58 -0.17
CA GLY A 224 7.78 4.21 -1.18
C GLY A 224 7.38 3.22 -2.28
N ALA A 225 8.34 2.44 -2.79
CA ALA A 225 8.08 1.39 -3.78
C ALA A 225 7.15 0.30 -3.25
N SER A 226 7.28 -0.06 -1.96
CA SER A 226 6.38 -1.03 -1.32
C SER A 226 4.97 -0.48 -1.13
N MET A 227 4.83 0.81 -0.77
CA MET A 227 3.52 1.48 -0.71
C MET A 227 2.83 1.50 -2.07
N ARG A 228 3.58 1.78 -3.16
CA ARG A 228 3.06 1.76 -4.52
C ARG A 228 2.49 0.40 -4.89
N LYS A 229 3.22 -0.68 -4.60
CA LYS A 229 2.73 -2.04 -4.84
C LYS A 229 1.40 -2.32 -4.15
N VAL A 230 1.22 -1.87 -2.90
CA VAL A 230 -0.04 -2.04 -2.17
C VAL A 230 -1.19 -1.24 -2.83
N ALA A 231 -0.90 -0.02 -3.33
CA ALA A 231 -1.89 0.77 -4.06
C ALA A 231 -2.28 0.11 -5.39
N ASP A 232 -1.31 -0.43 -6.13
CA ASP A 232 -1.54 -1.16 -7.38
C ASP A 232 -2.37 -2.43 -7.14
N GLU A 233 -2.04 -3.23 -6.10
CA GLU A 233 -2.79 -4.42 -5.72
C GLU A 233 -4.24 -4.10 -5.29
N HIS A 234 -4.47 -2.94 -4.66
CA HIS A 234 -5.83 -2.48 -4.36
C HIS A 234 -6.61 -2.17 -5.64
N ASN A 235 -5.98 -1.50 -6.59
CA ASN A 235 -6.60 -1.23 -7.88
C ASN A 235 -6.93 -2.53 -8.65
N GLU A 236 -6.02 -3.52 -8.64
CA GLU A 236 -6.27 -4.86 -9.19
C GLU A 236 -7.45 -5.55 -8.50
N TYR A 237 -7.56 -5.40 -7.18
CA TYR A 237 -8.68 -5.95 -6.41
C TYR A 237 -10.02 -5.32 -6.80
N LEU A 238 -10.08 -3.99 -6.97
CA LEU A 238 -11.28 -3.30 -7.48
C LEU A 238 -11.60 -3.73 -8.92
N HIS A 239 -10.59 -3.94 -9.76
CA HIS A 239 -10.77 -4.45 -11.11
C HIS A 239 -11.44 -5.83 -11.13
N VAL A 240 -11.09 -6.72 -10.21
CA VAL A 240 -11.76 -8.03 -10.05
C VAL A 240 -13.24 -7.84 -9.73
N LEU A 241 -13.57 -6.92 -8.81
CA LEU A 241 -14.95 -6.59 -8.46
C LEU A 241 -15.71 -6.00 -9.65
N ARG A 242 -15.09 -5.09 -10.40
CA ARG A 242 -15.65 -4.53 -11.64
C ARG A 242 -16.02 -5.62 -12.64
N VAL A 243 -15.09 -6.53 -12.94
CA VAL A 243 -15.30 -7.60 -13.92
C VAL A 243 -16.46 -8.49 -13.52
N LEU A 244 -16.54 -8.92 -12.25
CA LEU A 244 -17.63 -9.80 -11.81
C LEU A 244 -18.98 -9.08 -11.76
N LEU A 245 -19.04 -7.83 -11.30
CA LEU A 245 -20.26 -7.03 -11.25
C LEU A 245 -20.79 -6.78 -12.65
N LEU A 246 -19.93 -6.35 -13.57
CA LEU A 246 -20.29 -6.10 -14.96
C LEU A 246 -20.81 -7.36 -15.65
N ALA A 247 -20.17 -8.51 -15.44
CA ALA A 247 -20.64 -9.79 -15.98
C ALA A 247 -22.06 -10.12 -15.49
N PHE A 248 -22.30 -9.93 -14.18
CA PHE A 248 -23.61 -10.17 -13.59
C PHE A 248 -24.67 -9.19 -14.11
N LEU A 249 -24.37 -7.90 -14.21
CA LEU A 249 -25.26 -6.87 -14.75
C LEU A 249 -25.61 -7.11 -16.22
N LYS A 250 -24.71 -7.73 -17.00
CA LYS A 250 -24.96 -8.22 -18.36
C LYS A 250 -25.79 -9.51 -18.43
N GLY A 251 -26.27 -10.02 -17.29
CA GLY A 251 -27.15 -11.18 -17.19
C GLY A 251 -26.46 -12.54 -17.02
N ALA A 252 -25.15 -12.57 -16.79
CA ALA A 252 -24.44 -13.81 -16.51
C ALA A 252 -24.95 -14.46 -15.21
N ALA A 253 -24.97 -15.80 -15.19
CA ALA A 253 -25.27 -16.53 -13.96
C ALA A 253 -24.22 -16.23 -12.87
N PRO A 254 -24.58 -16.22 -11.56
CA PRO A 254 -23.66 -15.87 -10.50
C PRO A 254 -22.30 -16.61 -10.56
N MET A 255 -22.30 -17.92 -10.79
CA MET A 255 -21.06 -18.70 -10.89
C MET A 255 -20.19 -18.28 -12.09
N ILE A 256 -20.81 -17.89 -13.21
CA ILE A 256 -20.08 -17.41 -14.39
C ILE A 256 -19.47 -16.04 -14.11
N ALA A 257 -20.22 -15.14 -13.47
CA ALA A 257 -19.70 -13.83 -13.06
C ALA A 257 -18.50 -13.96 -12.10
N ILE A 258 -18.59 -14.86 -11.12
CA ILE A 258 -17.49 -15.16 -10.19
C ILE A 258 -16.27 -15.75 -10.92
N GLU A 259 -16.48 -16.66 -11.89
CA GLU A 259 -15.37 -17.21 -12.69
C GLU A 259 -14.68 -16.11 -13.54
N MET A 260 -15.45 -15.18 -14.11
CA MET A 260 -14.86 -14.03 -14.80
C MET A 260 -14.02 -13.18 -13.86
N GLY A 261 -14.52 -12.87 -12.65
CA GLY A 261 -13.75 -12.19 -11.61
C GLY A 261 -12.47 -12.96 -11.22
N ARG A 262 -12.57 -14.28 -11.00
CA ARG A 262 -11.42 -15.14 -10.70
C ARG A 262 -10.33 -15.03 -11.78
N ARG A 263 -10.71 -14.99 -13.05
CA ARG A 263 -9.75 -14.85 -14.17
C ARG A 263 -9.06 -13.49 -14.20
N ALA A 264 -9.68 -12.46 -13.66
CA ALA A 264 -9.06 -11.13 -13.52
C ALA A 264 -8.06 -11.05 -12.37
N ILE A 265 -8.05 -12.00 -11.42
CA ILE A 265 -7.07 -12.02 -10.32
C ILE A 265 -5.65 -12.27 -10.87
N PRO A 266 -4.62 -11.54 -10.40
CA PRO A 266 -3.23 -11.77 -10.76
C PRO A 266 -2.78 -13.21 -10.51
N GLY A 267 -1.96 -13.77 -11.41
CA GLY A 267 -1.61 -15.19 -11.41
C GLY A 267 -1.04 -15.71 -10.09
N HIS A 268 -0.25 -14.89 -9.38
CA HIS A 268 0.37 -15.27 -8.11
C HIS A 268 -0.61 -15.41 -6.94
N SER A 269 -1.77 -14.73 -7.02
CA SER A 269 -2.85 -14.77 -6.00
C SER A 269 -4.13 -15.45 -6.50
N ARG A 270 -4.13 -15.92 -7.76
CA ARG A 270 -5.32 -16.52 -8.38
C ARG A 270 -5.60 -17.91 -7.79
N PRO A 271 -6.78 -18.16 -7.19
CA PRO A 271 -7.18 -19.50 -6.83
C PRO A 271 -7.46 -20.35 -8.09
N THR A 272 -7.34 -21.67 -7.97
CA THR A 272 -7.78 -22.58 -9.02
C THR A 272 -9.31 -22.55 -9.14
N PHE A 273 -9.84 -23.06 -10.26
CA PHE A 273 -11.28 -23.16 -10.45
C PHE A 273 -11.93 -24.04 -9.37
N ASP A 274 -11.32 -25.19 -9.05
CA ASP A 274 -11.82 -26.13 -8.05
C ASP A 274 -11.82 -25.53 -6.63
N GLU A 275 -10.78 -24.76 -6.27
CA GLU A 275 -10.73 -24.06 -4.98
C GLU A 275 -11.86 -23.03 -4.87
N MET A 276 -12.08 -22.23 -5.91
CA MET A 276 -13.14 -21.24 -5.94
C MET A 276 -14.51 -21.94 -5.87
N GLU A 277 -14.75 -22.97 -6.69
CA GLU A 277 -16.03 -23.68 -6.75
C GLU A 277 -16.38 -24.32 -5.40
N LYS A 278 -15.41 -25.05 -4.78
CA LYS A 278 -15.58 -25.65 -3.46
C LYS A 278 -15.89 -24.61 -2.39
N ASN A 279 -15.19 -23.48 -2.41
CA ASN A 279 -15.39 -22.40 -1.45
C ASN A 279 -16.76 -21.75 -1.59
N CYS A 280 -17.21 -21.47 -2.82
CA CYS A 280 -18.52 -20.89 -3.11
C CYS A 280 -19.67 -21.85 -2.78
N LYS A 281 -19.54 -23.16 -3.02
CA LYS A 281 -20.59 -24.17 -2.74
C LYS A 281 -20.62 -24.66 -1.29
N GLY A 282 -19.77 -24.13 -0.41
CA GLY A 282 -19.77 -24.47 1.02
C GLY A 282 -19.10 -25.81 1.36
N GLN A 283 -18.41 -26.45 0.41
CA GLN A 283 -17.70 -27.74 0.62
C GLN A 283 -16.27 -27.53 1.17
N GLY A 284 -15.83 -26.28 1.40
CA GLY A 284 -14.46 -25.94 1.80
C GLY A 284 -14.23 -25.72 3.31
N ALA A 285 -15.26 -25.65 4.13
CA ALA A 285 -15.12 -25.30 5.54
C ALA A 285 -14.60 -26.42 6.46
N GLY A 286 -14.39 -27.64 5.91
CA GLY A 286 -13.93 -28.81 6.71
C GLY A 286 -12.44 -29.14 6.63
N ALA A 287 -11.70 -28.57 5.67
CA ALA A 287 -10.31 -29.00 5.42
C ALA A 287 -9.24 -28.09 6.06
N GLU A 288 -9.52 -26.83 6.36
CA GLU A 288 -8.54 -25.94 7.01
C GLU A 288 -8.54 -26.01 8.54
N ALA A 289 -9.63 -26.49 9.16
CA ALA A 289 -9.66 -26.72 10.62
C ALA A 289 -8.90 -28.00 11.06
N ALA A 290 -8.44 -28.83 10.14
CA ALA A 290 -7.68 -30.04 10.41
C ALA A 290 -6.16 -29.91 10.18
N ALA A 291 -5.68 -28.75 9.74
CA ALA A 291 -4.26 -28.50 9.42
C ALA A 291 -3.65 -27.33 10.21
N ALA A 292 -4.32 -26.82 11.25
CA ALA A 292 -3.79 -25.93 12.29
C ALA A 292 -3.75 -26.67 13.60
#